data_22916d47d70b674cf2fb927badd90cd9
#
_entry.id   22916d47d70b674cf2fb927badd90cd9
#
_cell.length_a   1.000
_cell.length_b   1.000
_cell.length_c   1.000
_cell.angle_alpha   90.00
_cell.angle_beta   90.00
_cell.angle_gamma   90.00
#
_symmetry.space_group_name_H-M   'P 1'
#
loop_
_entity.id
_entity.type
_entity.pdbx_description
1 polymer ?
#
loop_
_entity_poly.entity_id
_entity_poly.type
_entity_poly.pdbx_seq_one_letter_code
_entity_poly.pdbx_strand_id
1 'polypeptide(L)'
;MTGFVYRYWDQAELNRQMSARGTVPDITPMMQDYARHSATMRSALPCELNVAYGPTPAERLDYFPATKPGSPIFVFIHGGYWRMLDAADSSFMAQTFVDAGAAVVAINYALAPGASVAEIVRQCRAGLAWVYQNAARLNGDAARIHVSGSSAGGHLGGMMIAGGWASEYGLPEGFV
;
A
#
# COMPACT_ATOMS: atom_id res chain seq x y z
N MET A 1 -21.62 -33.78 14.34
CA MET A 1 -21.17 -33.03 15.54
C MET A 1 -20.20 -31.96 15.07
N THR A 2 -20.65 -30.72 15.00
CA THR A 2 -19.78 -29.57 14.72
C THR A 2 -18.97 -29.30 15.98
N GLY A 3 -17.73 -29.82 16.02
CA GLY A 3 -16.83 -29.60 17.13
C GLY A 3 -16.35 -28.14 17.21
N PHE A 4 -15.98 -27.66 18.37
CA PHE A 4 -15.28 -26.38 18.52
C PHE A 4 -13.94 -26.42 17.80
N VAL A 5 -13.64 -25.38 17.01
CA VAL A 5 -12.40 -25.25 16.25
C VAL A 5 -11.43 -24.25 16.90
N TYR A 6 -11.94 -23.34 17.70
CA TYR A 6 -11.14 -22.42 18.48
C TYR A 6 -11.86 -22.04 19.77
N ARG A 7 -11.26 -22.33 20.93
CA ARG A 7 -11.88 -22.15 22.26
C ARG A 7 -13.25 -22.83 22.28
N TYR A 8 -14.32 -22.07 22.52
CA TYR A 8 -15.72 -22.51 22.53
C TYR A 8 -16.50 -22.13 21.28
N TRP A 9 -15.79 -21.72 20.19
CA TRP A 9 -16.41 -21.37 18.92
C TRP A 9 -16.32 -22.50 17.91
N ASP A 10 -17.43 -22.78 17.26
CA ASP A 10 -17.45 -23.55 16.03
C ASP A 10 -16.96 -22.72 14.83
N GLN A 11 -16.87 -23.31 13.65
CA GLN A 11 -16.36 -22.63 12.46
C GLN A 11 -17.23 -21.42 12.06
N ALA A 12 -18.56 -21.52 12.23
CA ALA A 12 -19.48 -20.43 11.86
C ALA A 12 -19.29 -19.22 12.76
N GLU A 13 -19.20 -19.46 14.08
CA GLU A 13 -18.94 -18.39 15.04
C GLU A 13 -17.55 -17.80 14.88
N LEU A 14 -16.52 -18.62 14.64
CA LEU A 14 -15.18 -18.13 14.37
C LEU A 14 -15.17 -17.21 13.12
N ASN A 15 -15.80 -17.63 12.05
CA ASN A 15 -15.91 -16.81 10.83
C ASN A 15 -16.61 -15.47 11.10
N ARG A 16 -17.68 -15.48 11.91
CA ARG A 16 -18.41 -14.28 12.30
C ARG A 16 -17.51 -13.32 13.11
N GLN A 17 -16.79 -13.84 14.08
CA GLN A 17 -15.89 -13.04 14.93
C GLN A 17 -14.70 -12.47 14.17
N MET A 18 -14.19 -13.19 13.17
CA MET A 18 -13.06 -12.74 12.33
C MET A 18 -13.47 -11.86 11.15
N SER A 19 -14.77 -11.65 10.93
CA SER A 19 -15.26 -10.83 9.82
C SER A 19 -15.33 -9.35 10.21
N ALA A 20 -14.28 -8.58 9.93
CA ALA A 20 -14.32 -7.13 10.09
C ALA A 20 -15.45 -6.48 9.25
N ARG A 21 -15.71 -7.01 8.05
CA ARG A 21 -16.80 -6.54 7.18
C ARG A 21 -18.18 -6.77 7.78
N GLY A 22 -18.35 -7.81 8.60
CA GLY A 22 -19.60 -8.13 9.28
C GLY A 22 -19.94 -7.19 10.45
N THR A 23 -19.06 -6.25 10.80
CA THR A 23 -19.30 -5.29 11.90
C THR A 23 -20.11 -4.06 11.46
N VAL A 24 -20.29 -3.86 10.16
CA VAL A 24 -21.07 -2.76 9.59
C VAL A 24 -22.16 -3.31 8.67
N PRO A 25 -23.33 -2.67 8.61
CA PRO A 25 -24.43 -3.14 7.75
C PRO A 25 -24.07 -3.14 6.27
N ASP A 26 -23.39 -2.09 5.79
CA ASP A 26 -22.92 -1.96 4.41
C ASP A 26 -21.62 -1.16 4.37
N ILE A 27 -20.59 -1.74 3.76
CA ILE A 27 -19.29 -1.09 3.54
C ILE A 27 -19.24 -0.31 2.22
N THR A 28 -20.19 -0.53 1.33
CA THR A 28 -20.17 0.02 -0.04
C THR A 28 -20.02 1.53 -0.09
N PRO A 29 -20.76 2.33 0.72
CA PRO A 29 -20.59 3.78 0.70
C PRO A 29 -19.16 4.25 1.03
N MET A 30 -18.51 3.60 2.01
CA MET A 30 -17.14 3.94 2.39
C MET A 30 -16.14 3.61 1.28
N MET A 31 -16.33 2.48 0.60
CA MET A 31 -15.48 2.09 -0.53
C MET A 31 -15.66 3.03 -1.73
N GLN A 32 -16.90 3.45 -2.00
CA GLN A 32 -17.20 4.45 -3.03
C GLN A 32 -16.57 5.81 -2.70
N ASP A 33 -16.56 6.20 -1.43
CA ASP A 33 -15.90 7.43 -0.99
C ASP A 33 -14.39 7.38 -1.19
N TYR A 34 -13.73 6.28 -0.88
CA TYR A 34 -12.30 6.10 -1.16
C TYR A 34 -12.00 6.25 -2.66
N ALA A 35 -12.75 5.54 -3.50
CA ALA A 35 -12.59 5.62 -4.96
C ALA A 35 -12.85 7.04 -5.47
N ARG A 36 -13.92 7.70 -5.03
CA ARG A 36 -14.30 9.06 -5.44
C ARG A 36 -13.24 10.08 -5.02
N HIS A 37 -12.79 10.06 -3.77
CA HIS A 37 -11.75 10.97 -3.28
C HIS A 37 -10.43 10.73 -4.00
N SER A 38 -10.05 9.48 -4.20
CA SER A 38 -8.83 9.13 -4.95
C SER A 38 -8.88 9.61 -6.39
N ALA A 39 -10.01 9.42 -7.09
CA ALA A 39 -10.18 9.94 -8.45
C ALA A 39 -10.08 11.47 -8.49
N THR A 40 -10.62 12.17 -7.50
CA THR A 40 -10.49 13.63 -7.38
C THR A 40 -9.03 14.05 -7.24
N MET A 41 -8.26 13.40 -6.37
CA MET A 41 -6.83 13.73 -6.18
C MET A 41 -6.02 13.45 -7.44
N ARG A 42 -6.26 12.31 -8.09
CA ARG A 42 -5.58 11.92 -9.34
C ARG A 42 -5.87 12.86 -10.51
N SER A 43 -6.99 13.56 -10.51
CA SER A 43 -7.35 14.55 -11.52
C SER A 43 -6.92 15.99 -11.19
N ALA A 44 -6.80 16.31 -9.91
CA ALA A 44 -6.55 17.68 -9.45
C ALA A 44 -5.08 18.00 -9.17
N LEU A 45 -4.30 16.99 -8.76
CA LEU A 45 -2.90 17.17 -8.38
C LEU A 45 -1.94 16.80 -9.53
N PRO A 46 -0.77 17.45 -9.64
CA PRO A 46 0.32 16.93 -10.43
C PRO A 46 0.67 15.51 -9.99
N CYS A 47 0.62 14.55 -10.91
CA CYS A 47 0.91 13.15 -10.59
C CYS A 47 1.38 12.38 -11.83
N GLU A 48 2.08 11.29 -11.61
CA GLU A 48 2.30 10.25 -12.61
C GLU A 48 1.62 8.96 -12.14
N LEU A 49 0.83 8.37 -13.02
CA LEU A 49 -0.03 7.22 -12.74
C LEU A 49 0.45 5.98 -13.47
N ASN A 50 0.23 4.81 -12.86
CA ASN A 50 0.54 3.50 -13.44
C ASN A 50 2.04 3.34 -13.82
N VAL A 51 2.94 3.96 -13.08
CA VAL A 51 4.38 3.87 -13.32
C VAL A 51 4.87 2.48 -12.97
N ALA A 52 5.53 1.80 -13.92
CA ALA A 52 6.05 0.47 -13.70
C ALA A 52 7.23 0.48 -12.72
N TYR A 53 7.20 -0.37 -11.71
CA TYR A 53 8.33 -0.65 -10.84
C TYR A 53 8.84 -2.09 -10.98
N GLY A 54 8.13 -2.93 -11.73
CA GLY A 54 8.49 -4.31 -12.00
C GLY A 54 7.83 -4.84 -13.28
N PRO A 55 8.09 -6.12 -13.63
CA PRO A 55 7.73 -6.67 -14.94
C PRO A 55 6.26 -7.04 -15.09
N THR A 56 5.53 -7.27 -14.00
CA THR A 56 4.13 -7.72 -14.09
C THR A 56 3.15 -6.55 -14.23
N PRO A 57 1.94 -6.79 -14.75
CA PRO A 57 0.91 -5.74 -14.85
C PRO A 57 0.52 -5.11 -13.51
N ALA A 58 0.65 -5.85 -12.40
CA ALA A 58 0.31 -5.38 -11.07
C ALA A 58 1.44 -4.55 -10.42
N GLU A 59 2.68 -4.69 -10.88
CA GLU A 59 3.83 -3.96 -10.37
C GLU A 59 3.87 -2.53 -10.90
N ARG A 60 2.89 -1.74 -10.44
CA ARG A 60 2.68 -0.32 -10.78
C ARG A 60 2.51 0.50 -9.52
N LEU A 61 2.83 1.77 -9.63
CA LEU A 61 2.56 2.74 -8.58
C LEU A 61 2.06 4.05 -9.17
N ASP A 62 1.31 4.80 -8.37
CA ASP A 62 0.98 6.19 -8.65
C ASP A 62 1.82 7.06 -7.72
N TYR A 63 2.32 8.21 -8.20
CA TYR A 63 2.98 9.15 -7.31
C TYR A 63 2.62 10.61 -7.60
N PHE A 64 2.66 11.40 -6.54
CA PHE A 64 2.41 12.82 -6.48
C PHE A 64 3.71 13.48 -5.99
N PRO A 65 4.46 14.17 -6.84
CA PRO A 65 5.74 14.74 -6.46
C PRO A 65 5.56 15.87 -5.44
N ALA A 66 6.52 16.01 -4.54
CA ALA A 66 6.57 17.17 -3.67
C ALA A 66 6.86 18.46 -4.47
N THR A 67 6.49 19.59 -3.90
CA THR A 67 6.75 20.90 -4.52
C THR A 67 8.21 21.35 -4.42
N LYS A 68 8.98 20.80 -3.49
CA LYS A 68 10.39 21.17 -3.23
C LYS A 68 11.29 19.94 -3.27
N PRO A 69 12.50 20.04 -3.87
CA PRO A 69 13.49 18.99 -3.78
C PRO A 69 13.89 18.66 -2.33
N GLY A 70 14.26 17.39 -2.07
CA GLY A 70 14.69 16.93 -0.76
C GLY A 70 13.55 16.79 0.26
N SER A 71 12.32 16.72 -0.20
CA SER A 71 11.14 16.55 0.66
C SER A 71 11.01 15.12 1.19
N PRO A 72 10.32 14.90 2.32
CA PRO A 72 9.99 13.53 2.75
C PRO A 72 9.10 12.83 1.70
N ILE A 73 9.18 11.50 1.67
CA ILE A 73 8.36 10.66 0.80
C ILE A 73 7.44 9.82 1.68
N PHE A 74 6.13 9.95 1.48
CA PHE A 74 5.12 9.13 2.12
C PHE A 74 4.67 8.03 1.17
N VAL A 75 4.94 6.78 1.54
CA VAL A 75 4.57 5.59 0.76
C VAL A 75 3.37 4.93 1.42
N PHE A 76 2.30 4.75 0.65
CA PHE A 76 1.10 4.08 1.11
C PHE A 76 0.89 2.75 0.38
N ILE A 77 0.59 1.70 1.16
CA ILE A 77 0.26 0.37 0.66
C ILE A 77 -1.20 0.10 1.00
N HIS A 78 -2.01 -0.21 -0.02
CA HIS A 78 -3.45 -0.38 0.16
C HIS A 78 -3.79 -1.66 0.93
N GLY A 79 -4.98 -1.67 1.53
CA GLY A 79 -5.57 -2.80 2.22
C GLY A 79 -6.33 -3.73 1.28
N GLY A 80 -7.44 -4.30 1.78
CA GLY A 80 -8.33 -5.15 1.00
C GLY A 80 -8.06 -6.65 1.16
N TYR A 81 -7.55 -7.07 2.31
CA TYR A 81 -7.33 -8.49 2.63
C TYR A 81 -6.42 -9.23 1.63
N TRP A 82 -5.49 -8.52 0.97
CA TRP A 82 -4.64 -8.97 -0.15
C TRP A 82 -5.43 -9.44 -1.39
N ARG A 83 -6.72 -9.17 -1.49
CA ARG A 83 -7.65 -9.75 -2.49
C ARG A 83 -8.47 -8.73 -3.25
N MET A 84 -8.40 -7.46 -2.88
CA MET A 84 -9.20 -6.38 -3.47
C MET A 84 -8.49 -5.03 -3.31
N LEU A 85 -9.04 -4.01 -3.97
CA LEU A 85 -8.49 -2.67 -4.09
C LEU A 85 -7.25 -2.61 -4.97
N ASP A 86 -6.82 -1.40 -5.24
CA ASP A 86 -5.59 -1.07 -5.94
C ASP A 86 -5.05 0.31 -5.55
N ALA A 87 -3.96 0.75 -6.18
CA ALA A 87 -3.38 2.07 -5.97
C ALA A 87 -4.34 3.21 -6.38
N ALA A 88 -5.22 2.96 -7.37
CA ALA A 88 -6.16 3.99 -7.84
C ALA A 88 -7.20 4.36 -6.77
N ASP A 89 -7.56 3.41 -5.89
CA ASP A 89 -8.45 3.65 -4.75
C ASP A 89 -7.73 4.28 -3.55
N SER A 90 -6.40 4.49 -3.63
CA SER A 90 -5.54 4.75 -2.48
C SER A 90 -4.83 6.11 -2.55
N SER A 91 -5.32 7.02 -3.38
CA SER A 91 -4.77 8.38 -3.52
C SER A 91 -5.52 9.44 -2.70
N PHE A 92 -6.56 9.05 -1.97
CA PHE A 92 -7.45 9.97 -1.23
C PHE A 92 -6.70 10.86 -0.22
N MET A 93 -5.58 10.40 0.32
CA MET A 93 -4.78 11.17 1.29
C MET A 93 -3.75 12.11 0.61
N ALA A 94 -3.58 12.06 -0.71
CA ALA A 94 -2.46 12.72 -1.39
C ALA A 94 -2.40 14.22 -1.12
N GLN A 95 -3.55 14.93 -1.18
CA GLN A 95 -3.59 16.38 -0.92
C GLN A 95 -3.01 16.74 0.45
N THR A 96 -3.42 16.01 1.49
CA THR A 96 -2.98 16.30 2.87
C THR A 96 -1.45 16.23 3.01
N PHE A 97 -0.83 15.21 2.44
CA PHE A 97 0.63 15.05 2.54
C PHE A 97 1.40 15.97 1.59
N VAL A 98 0.87 16.23 0.39
CA VAL A 98 1.46 17.19 -0.55
C VAL A 98 1.43 18.60 0.04
N ASP A 99 0.33 19.01 0.66
CA ASP A 99 0.21 20.32 1.35
C ASP A 99 1.16 20.40 2.56
N ALA A 100 1.43 19.29 3.22
CA ALA A 100 2.44 19.18 4.28
C ALA A 100 3.89 19.15 3.74
N GLY A 101 4.07 19.19 2.42
CA GLY A 101 5.38 19.25 1.77
C GLY A 101 6.03 17.90 1.50
N ALA A 102 5.29 16.78 1.55
CA ALA A 102 5.80 15.47 1.22
C ALA A 102 5.44 15.06 -0.21
N ALA A 103 6.27 14.23 -0.85
CA ALA A 103 5.85 13.44 -1.99
C ALA A 103 4.98 12.27 -1.49
N VAL A 104 4.01 11.83 -2.32
CA VAL A 104 3.14 10.69 -1.99
C VAL A 104 3.28 9.61 -3.04
N VAL A 105 3.37 8.36 -2.61
CA VAL A 105 3.41 7.19 -3.50
C VAL A 105 2.37 6.18 -3.03
N ALA A 106 1.51 5.71 -3.94
CA ALA A 106 0.60 4.60 -3.71
C ALA A 106 1.11 3.38 -4.48
N ILE A 107 1.54 2.35 -3.76
CA ILE A 107 2.04 1.10 -4.36
C ILE A 107 0.87 0.16 -4.63
N ASN A 108 0.78 -0.32 -5.89
CA ASN A 108 -0.07 -1.44 -6.27
C ASN A 108 0.69 -2.76 -6.17
N TYR A 109 -0.02 -3.87 -6.05
CA TYR A 109 0.53 -5.23 -6.01
C TYR A 109 -0.49 -6.25 -6.52
N ALA A 110 -0.03 -7.43 -6.90
CA ALA A 110 -0.89 -8.52 -7.34
C ALA A 110 -1.74 -9.07 -6.19
N LEU A 111 -2.96 -9.50 -6.51
CA LEU A 111 -3.93 -9.94 -5.50
C LEU A 111 -3.96 -11.48 -5.37
N ALA A 112 -4.22 -11.94 -4.16
CA ALA A 112 -4.52 -13.34 -3.90
C ALA A 112 -5.94 -13.70 -4.46
N PRO A 113 -6.18 -14.94 -4.91
CA PRO A 113 -5.27 -16.08 -4.94
C PRO A 113 -4.34 -16.12 -6.15
N GLY A 114 -4.38 -15.14 -7.05
CA GLY A 114 -3.52 -15.08 -8.25
C GLY A 114 -2.04 -14.96 -7.91
N ALA A 115 -1.72 -14.36 -6.76
CA ALA A 115 -0.38 -14.31 -6.20
C ALA A 115 -0.37 -14.82 -4.75
N SER A 116 0.73 -15.44 -4.32
CA SER A 116 0.94 -15.77 -2.92
C SER A 116 1.25 -14.52 -2.10
N VAL A 117 1.01 -14.58 -0.77
CA VAL A 117 1.38 -13.46 0.13
C VAL A 117 2.89 -13.18 0.08
N ALA A 118 3.72 -14.20 -0.07
CA ALA A 118 5.17 -14.03 -0.24
C ALA A 118 5.52 -13.24 -1.52
N GLU A 119 4.84 -13.53 -2.63
CA GLU A 119 5.01 -12.76 -3.88
C GLU A 119 4.51 -11.33 -3.75
N ILE A 120 3.40 -11.10 -3.04
CA ILE A 120 2.88 -9.76 -2.75
C ILE A 120 3.92 -8.96 -1.94
N VAL A 121 4.52 -9.56 -0.91
CA VAL A 121 5.59 -8.95 -0.12
C VAL A 121 6.80 -8.61 -1.01
N ARG A 122 7.24 -9.54 -1.88
CA ARG A 122 8.32 -9.29 -2.83
C ARG A 122 8.02 -8.07 -3.71
N GLN A 123 6.80 -7.97 -4.25
CA GLN A 123 6.38 -6.85 -5.09
C GLN A 123 6.41 -5.52 -4.32
N CYS A 124 5.88 -5.48 -3.10
CA CYS A 124 5.93 -4.28 -2.27
C CYS A 124 7.38 -3.84 -1.95
N ARG A 125 8.30 -4.79 -1.69
CA ARG A 125 9.73 -4.51 -1.53
C ARG A 125 10.36 -3.94 -2.80
N ALA A 126 10.04 -4.52 -3.96
CA ALA A 126 10.49 -3.98 -5.25
C ALA A 126 9.95 -2.55 -5.48
N GLY A 127 8.69 -2.29 -5.15
CA GLY A 127 8.10 -0.96 -5.23
C GLY A 127 8.80 0.05 -4.32
N LEU A 128 9.10 -0.34 -3.08
CA LEU A 128 9.84 0.51 -2.14
C LEU A 128 11.28 0.77 -2.61
N ALA A 129 11.93 -0.23 -3.17
CA ALA A 129 13.26 -0.08 -3.78
C ALA A 129 13.24 0.90 -4.95
N TRP A 130 12.21 0.80 -5.81
CA TRP A 130 12.00 1.76 -6.89
C TRP A 130 11.85 3.19 -6.36
N VAL A 131 11.07 3.40 -5.29
CA VAL A 131 10.90 4.71 -4.65
C VAL A 131 12.24 5.26 -4.18
N TYR A 132 13.06 4.46 -3.51
CA TYR A 132 14.40 4.85 -3.07
C TYR A 132 15.28 5.29 -4.24
N GLN A 133 15.36 4.45 -5.28
CA GLN A 133 16.21 4.68 -6.46
C GLN A 133 15.75 5.89 -7.30
N ASN A 134 14.47 6.24 -7.24
CA ASN A 134 13.85 7.32 -8.00
C ASN A 134 13.43 8.52 -7.13
N ALA A 135 13.91 8.63 -5.90
CA ALA A 135 13.48 9.67 -4.97
C ALA A 135 13.60 11.10 -5.56
N ALA A 136 14.67 11.38 -6.32
CA ALA A 136 14.85 12.68 -6.97
C ALA A 136 13.74 13.01 -7.98
N ARG A 137 13.19 12.01 -8.67
CA ARG A 137 12.06 12.18 -9.62
C ARG A 137 10.78 12.62 -8.90
N LEU A 138 10.67 12.30 -7.62
CA LEU A 138 9.54 12.70 -6.77
C LEU A 138 9.81 14.04 -6.04
N ASN A 139 10.90 14.73 -6.31
CA ASN A 139 11.44 15.80 -5.48
C ASN A 139 11.69 15.37 -4.03
N GLY A 140 11.88 14.08 -3.81
CA GLY A 140 12.02 13.44 -2.50
C GLY A 140 13.47 13.23 -2.06
N ASP A 141 13.62 12.98 -0.77
CA ASP A 141 14.86 12.56 -0.14
C ASP A 141 14.78 11.06 0.18
N ALA A 142 15.67 10.26 -0.40
CA ALA A 142 15.75 8.82 -0.20
C ALA A 142 16.02 8.41 1.27
N ALA A 143 16.61 9.31 2.07
CA ALA A 143 16.83 9.08 3.50
C ALA A 143 15.58 9.38 4.37
N ARG A 144 14.49 9.87 3.76
CA ARG A 144 13.28 10.31 4.46
C ARG A 144 12.03 9.64 3.88
N ILE A 145 12.09 8.33 3.69
CA ILE A 145 10.96 7.52 3.23
C ILE A 145 10.18 7.00 4.44
N HIS A 146 8.88 7.25 4.47
CA HIS A 146 7.96 6.82 5.51
C HIS A 146 6.92 5.89 4.90
N VAL A 147 6.85 4.65 5.39
CA VAL A 147 5.91 3.64 4.89
C VAL A 147 4.70 3.56 5.80
N SER A 148 3.53 3.56 5.20
CA SER A 148 2.24 3.37 5.87
C SER A 148 1.36 2.41 5.06
N GLY A 149 0.33 1.90 5.70
CA GLY A 149 -0.63 1.04 5.02
C GLY A 149 -1.85 0.77 5.88
N SER A 150 -2.97 0.47 5.22
CA SER A 150 -4.22 0.15 5.88
C SER A 150 -4.46 -1.37 5.91
N SER A 151 -4.84 -1.95 7.04
CA SER A 151 -5.22 -3.37 7.16
C SER A 151 -4.14 -4.32 6.59
N ALA A 152 -4.43 -5.04 5.50
CA ALA A 152 -3.44 -5.86 4.78
C ALA A 152 -2.22 -5.05 4.35
N GLY A 153 -2.39 -3.79 3.97
CA GLY A 153 -1.28 -2.86 3.70
C GLY A 153 -0.45 -2.54 4.94
N GLY A 154 -1.06 -2.53 6.13
CA GLY A 154 -0.32 -2.41 7.40
C GLY A 154 0.56 -3.63 7.67
N HIS A 155 0.07 -4.85 7.39
CA HIS A 155 0.91 -6.06 7.40
C HIS A 155 2.07 -5.94 6.41
N LEU A 156 1.80 -5.52 5.17
CA LEU A 156 2.83 -5.33 4.15
C LEU A 156 3.85 -4.26 4.57
N GLY A 157 3.41 -3.16 5.18
CA GLY A 157 4.29 -2.16 5.80
C GLY A 157 5.20 -2.76 6.87
N GLY A 158 4.65 -3.63 7.74
CA GLY A 158 5.42 -4.40 8.72
C GLY A 158 6.48 -5.30 8.06
N MET A 159 6.15 -5.91 6.92
CA MET A 159 7.09 -6.73 6.14
C MET A 159 8.21 -5.90 5.46
N MET A 160 8.01 -4.59 5.30
CA MET A 160 9.07 -3.70 4.83
C MET A 160 10.13 -3.44 5.90
N ILE A 161 9.74 -3.32 7.17
CA ILE A 161 10.67 -3.13 8.29
C ILE A 161 11.29 -4.44 8.81
N ALA A 162 10.81 -5.60 8.36
CA ALA A 162 11.46 -6.87 8.63
C ALA A 162 12.80 -6.93 7.85
N GLY A 163 13.92 -6.99 8.56
CA GLY A 163 15.26 -6.90 7.96
C GLY A 163 15.63 -8.02 6.99
N GLY A 164 16.80 -7.87 6.34
CA GLY A 164 17.47 -8.92 5.57
C GLY A 164 17.13 -8.96 4.08
N TRP A 165 16.28 -8.08 3.55
CA TRP A 165 15.89 -8.08 2.13
C TRP A 165 16.48 -6.93 1.29
N ALA A 166 16.90 -5.85 1.94
CA ALA A 166 17.30 -4.61 1.25
C ALA A 166 18.44 -4.82 0.24
N SER A 167 19.43 -5.65 0.60
CA SER A 167 20.57 -5.97 -0.26
C SER A 167 20.17 -6.70 -1.56
N GLU A 168 19.08 -7.47 -1.55
CA GLU A 168 18.56 -8.16 -2.75
C GLU A 168 18.12 -7.17 -3.84
N TYR A 169 17.80 -5.92 -3.43
CA TYR A 169 17.37 -4.83 -4.31
C TYR A 169 18.44 -3.73 -4.48
N GLY A 170 19.67 -3.98 -4.04
CA GLY A 170 20.75 -3.00 -4.15
C GLY A 170 20.56 -1.76 -3.25
N LEU A 171 19.80 -1.89 -2.17
CA LEU A 171 19.61 -0.84 -1.18
C LEU A 171 20.71 -0.85 -0.13
N PRO A 172 21.00 0.29 0.53
CA PRO A 172 22.04 0.37 1.55
C PRO A 172 21.81 -0.60 2.72
N GLU A 173 22.88 -1.05 3.34
CA GLU A 173 22.80 -1.72 4.62
C GLU A 173 22.17 -0.77 5.66
N GLY A 174 21.17 -1.25 6.40
CA GLY A 174 20.44 -0.44 7.35
C GLY A 174 19.37 0.49 6.71
N PHE A 175 18.96 0.21 5.48
CA PHE A 175 17.84 0.92 4.83
C PHE A 175 16.54 0.81 5.65
N VAL A 176 16.34 -0.26 6.40
CA VAL A 176 15.24 -0.53 7.35
C VAL A 176 15.79 -1.06 8.65
#